data_57b2391b198a8fe2feffc030804b36c1
#
_entry.id   57b2391b198a8fe2feffc030804b36c1
#
_cell.length_a   1.000
_cell.length_b   1.000
_cell.length_c   1.000
_cell.angle_alpha   90.00
_cell.angle_beta   90.00
_cell.angle_gamma   90.00
#
_symmetry.space_group_name_H-M   'P 1'
#
loop_
_entity.id
_entity.type
_entity.pdbx_description
1 polymer ?
#
loop_
_entity_poly.entity_id
_entity_poly.type
_entity_poly.pdbx_seq_one_letter_code
_entity_poly.pdbx_strand_id
1 'polypeptide(L)'
;MKAGFLKTLVFCCITMAILTGAGCTGSGPNNTHDFLIRVGHRVLTPMEFKTAFEIAKSAYPHNEMQNPSAFKAAQSRLLNQLMEELILLERASELDISVTESEIDAAVSAIKKDYPDDVFEQTLLEYAVSFETWKQRLRLRLLMEKVVEQELKDYISITAKDILSYYDAYYRSKPQKAQDPKNMNEVMVEQLRRKKAEDAYREWIKKLQGRYSIEINTEQWERIIGS
;
A
#
# COMPACT_ATOMS: atom_id res chain seq x y z
N MET A 1 45.33 -17.58 -7.54
CA MET A 1 45.61 -18.66 -8.48
C MET A 1 44.32 -19.16 -9.07
N LYS A 2 44.12 -18.76 -10.30
CA LYS A 2 43.79 -19.55 -11.52
C LYS A 2 42.38 -20.14 -11.48
N ALA A 3 41.47 -19.56 -12.25
CA ALA A 3 41.19 -19.88 -13.66
C ALA A 3 40.38 -21.17 -13.74
N GLY A 4 39.17 -21.14 -14.18
CA GLY A 4 38.67 -20.89 -15.50
C GLY A 4 38.11 -22.16 -16.04
N PHE A 5 36.95 -22.11 -16.63
CA PHE A 5 36.54 -22.93 -17.80
C PHE A 5 35.08 -22.58 -18.07
N LEU A 6 34.83 -21.77 -18.87
CA LEU A 6 34.55 -21.50 -20.27
C LEU A 6 34.39 -22.74 -21.15
N LYS A 7 33.26 -22.77 -21.84
CA LYS A 7 32.90 -23.56 -23.04
C LYS A 7 32.26 -24.92 -22.75
N THR A 8 31.00 -25.10 -23.20
CA THR A 8 30.78 -25.56 -24.57
C THR A 8 29.34 -25.35 -25.00
N LEU A 9 29.20 -24.57 -26.04
CA LEU A 9 28.04 -24.42 -26.89
C LEU A 9 27.82 -25.77 -27.61
N VAL A 10 26.64 -26.37 -27.49
CA VAL A 10 26.17 -27.36 -28.46
C VAL A 10 24.81 -26.91 -28.97
N PHE A 11 24.89 -26.43 -30.17
CA PHE A 11 23.83 -26.19 -31.12
C PHE A 11 23.31 -27.56 -31.59
N CYS A 12 22.05 -27.86 -31.35
CA CYS A 12 21.39 -28.93 -32.08
C CYS A 12 19.96 -28.52 -32.40
N CYS A 13 19.79 -28.06 -33.64
CA CYS A 13 18.51 -27.96 -34.33
C CYS A 13 17.94 -29.36 -34.52
N ILE A 14 16.74 -29.63 -34.02
CA ILE A 14 15.87 -30.67 -34.57
C ILE A 14 14.43 -30.14 -34.59
N THR A 15 13.99 -29.95 -35.75
CA THR A 15 12.72 -29.90 -36.48
C THR A 15 11.48 -30.43 -35.72
N MET A 16 10.48 -29.54 -35.66
CA MET A 16 9.11 -29.69 -36.16
C MET A 16 8.33 -30.97 -35.80
N ALA A 17 7.42 -30.82 -34.87
CA ALA A 17 6.16 -31.57 -34.85
C ALA A 17 5.02 -30.67 -34.40
N ILE A 18 4.21 -30.26 -35.36
CA ILE A 18 2.92 -29.58 -35.15
C ILE A 18 1.96 -30.64 -34.57
N LEU A 19 1.63 -30.51 -33.30
CA LEU A 19 0.47 -31.16 -32.70
C LEU A 19 -0.49 -30.07 -32.24
N THR A 20 -1.52 -29.90 -33.04
CA THR A 20 -2.73 -29.15 -32.71
C THR A 20 -3.40 -29.77 -31.50
N GLY A 21 -3.07 -29.27 -30.31
CA GLY A 21 -3.81 -29.51 -29.09
C GLY A 21 -4.64 -28.27 -28.81
N ALA A 22 -5.94 -28.37 -29.04
CA ALA A 22 -6.91 -27.36 -28.59
C ALA A 22 -6.92 -27.33 -27.07
N GLY A 23 -6.01 -26.56 -26.47
CA GLY A 23 -6.04 -26.17 -25.08
C GLY A 23 -6.94 -24.94 -24.97
N CYS A 24 -8.11 -25.10 -24.41
CA CYS A 24 -8.94 -23.98 -23.97
C CYS A 24 -8.19 -23.17 -22.92
N THR A 25 -7.37 -22.21 -23.33
CA THR A 25 -7.00 -21.10 -22.50
C THR A 25 -8.22 -20.19 -22.48
N GLY A 26 -9.00 -20.29 -21.41
CA GLY A 26 -10.08 -19.37 -21.11
C GLY A 26 -9.54 -17.97 -20.81
N SER A 27 -8.98 -17.31 -21.82
CA SER A 27 -8.91 -15.86 -21.89
C SER A 27 -10.31 -15.39 -22.28
N GLY A 28 -11.19 -15.28 -21.27
CA GLY A 28 -12.41 -14.53 -21.45
C GLY A 28 -12.06 -13.15 -22.01
N PRO A 29 -12.91 -12.56 -22.87
CA PRO A 29 -12.67 -11.22 -23.37
C PRO A 29 -12.43 -10.31 -22.16
N ASN A 30 -11.29 -9.61 -22.13
CA ASN A 30 -11.08 -8.50 -21.21
C ASN A 30 -12.25 -7.54 -21.46
N ASN A 31 -13.30 -7.67 -20.68
CA ASN A 31 -14.39 -6.72 -20.65
C ASN A 31 -13.80 -5.42 -20.13
N THR A 32 -13.44 -4.54 -21.05
CA THR A 32 -12.95 -3.18 -20.78
C THR A 32 -13.91 -2.37 -19.91
N HIS A 33 -15.09 -2.90 -19.62
CA HIS A 33 -16.16 -2.32 -18.81
C HIS A 33 -16.21 -2.83 -17.36
N ASP A 34 -15.49 -3.88 -16.98
CA ASP A 34 -15.60 -4.47 -15.64
C ASP A 34 -14.49 -3.96 -14.70
N PHE A 35 -14.26 -2.66 -14.69
CA PHE A 35 -13.42 -2.01 -13.71
C PHE A 35 -14.20 -0.99 -12.89
N LEU A 36 -13.77 -0.79 -11.66
CA LEU A 36 -14.24 0.28 -10.77
C LEU A 36 -13.30 1.47 -10.80
N ILE A 37 -11.99 1.21 -10.68
CA ILE A 37 -10.92 2.20 -10.79
C ILE A 37 -9.87 1.67 -11.75
N ARG A 38 -9.35 2.57 -12.59
CA ARG A 38 -8.14 2.33 -13.39
C ARG A 38 -7.13 3.43 -13.14
N VAL A 39 -5.88 3.07 -12.90
CA VAL A 39 -4.75 3.98 -12.76
C VAL A 39 -3.62 3.47 -13.65
N GLY A 40 -3.32 4.14 -14.75
CA GLY A 40 -2.36 3.64 -15.73
C GLY A 40 -2.73 2.25 -16.22
N HIS A 41 -1.86 1.25 -15.93
CA HIS A 41 -2.08 -0.16 -16.27
C HIS A 41 -2.79 -0.96 -15.18
N ARG A 42 -2.99 -0.38 -13.99
CA ARG A 42 -3.59 -1.03 -12.84
C ARG A 42 -5.11 -0.89 -12.84
N VAL A 43 -5.79 -1.94 -12.44
CA VAL A 43 -7.25 -2.00 -12.41
C VAL A 43 -7.70 -2.56 -11.07
N LEU A 44 -8.72 -1.95 -10.48
CA LEU A 44 -9.50 -2.48 -9.38
C LEU A 44 -10.90 -2.81 -9.88
N THR A 45 -11.35 -4.03 -9.66
CA THR A 45 -12.70 -4.48 -10.04
C THR A 45 -13.73 -4.15 -8.95
N PRO A 46 -15.05 -4.10 -9.29
CA PRO A 46 -16.11 -3.97 -8.30
C PRO A 46 -16.11 -5.09 -7.25
N MET A 47 -15.71 -6.31 -7.63
CA MET A 47 -15.64 -7.46 -6.73
C MET A 47 -14.52 -7.29 -5.72
N GLU A 48 -13.33 -6.87 -6.15
CA GLU A 48 -12.19 -6.60 -5.24
C GLU A 48 -12.53 -5.49 -4.27
N PHE A 49 -13.19 -4.42 -4.72
CA PHE A 49 -13.69 -3.36 -3.83
C PHE A 49 -14.64 -3.90 -2.78
N LYS A 50 -15.66 -4.70 -3.19
CA LYS A 50 -16.63 -5.28 -2.26
C LYS A 50 -15.94 -6.15 -1.21
N THR A 51 -15.00 -7.00 -1.62
CA THR A 51 -14.23 -7.85 -0.72
C THR A 51 -13.40 -7.02 0.27
N ALA A 52 -12.73 -5.97 -0.21
CA ALA A 52 -11.97 -5.06 0.64
C ALA A 52 -12.88 -4.31 1.62
N PHE A 53 -14.09 -3.92 1.19
CA PHE A 53 -15.03 -3.21 2.04
C PHE A 53 -15.62 -4.11 3.14
N GLU A 54 -15.90 -5.39 2.85
CA GLU A 54 -16.34 -6.35 3.87
C GLU A 54 -15.30 -6.48 5.00
N ILE A 55 -14.02 -6.51 4.65
CA ILE A 55 -12.93 -6.52 5.64
C ILE A 55 -12.87 -5.20 6.39
N ALA A 56 -12.93 -4.07 5.69
CA ALA A 56 -12.83 -2.74 6.29
C ALA A 56 -13.97 -2.44 7.26
N LYS A 57 -15.18 -2.98 7.03
CA LYS A 57 -16.34 -2.81 7.91
C LYS A 57 -16.07 -3.26 9.35
N SER A 58 -15.22 -4.25 9.56
CA SER A 58 -14.88 -4.75 10.90
C SER A 58 -14.19 -3.70 11.80
N ALA A 59 -13.58 -2.68 11.19
CA ALA A 59 -12.92 -1.58 11.91
C ALA A 59 -13.88 -0.47 12.36
N TYR A 60 -15.15 -0.52 11.93
CA TYR A 60 -16.15 0.48 12.28
C TYR A 60 -17.12 -0.02 13.35
N PRO A 61 -17.57 0.86 14.27
CA PRO A 61 -18.65 0.52 15.18
C PRO A 61 -19.92 0.12 14.42
N HIS A 62 -20.62 -0.91 14.93
CA HIS A 62 -21.81 -1.45 14.27
C HIS A 62 -22.90 -0.38 14.00
N ASN A 63 -23.10 0.53 14.95
CA ASN A 63 -24.07 1.61 14.83
C ASN A 63 -23.73 2.62 13.72
N GLU A 64 -22.43 2.84 13.42
CA GLU A 64 -22.02 3.68 12.31
C GLU A 64 -22.36 3.04 10.96
N MET A 65 -22.18 1.73 10.84
CA MET A 65 -22.49 1.00 9.62
C MET A 65 -24.00 0.89 9.33
N GLN A 66 -24.85 1.10 10.33
CA GLN A 66 -26.30 1.19 10.14
C GLN A 66 -26.77 2.58 9.66
N ASN A 67 -25.92 3.59 9.78
CA ASN A 67 -26.24 4.94 9.29
C ASN A 67 -25.89 5.05 7.80
N PRO A 68 -26.87 5.30 6.89
CA PRO A 68 -26.63 5.34 5.45
C PRO A 68 -25.57 6.37 5.02
N SER A 69 -25.50 7.51 5.68
CA SER A 69 -24.53 8.56 5.38
C SER A 69 -23.12 8.14 5.80
N ALA A 70 -22.96 7.57 7.01
CA ALA A 70 -21.69 7.05 7.50
C ALA A 70 -21.20 5.87 6.65
N PHE A 71 -22.13 4.99 6.24
CA PHE A 71 -21.83 3.86 5.36
C PHE A 71 -21.27 4.32 4.01
N LYS A 72 -21.93 5.26 3.33
CA LYS A 72 -21.45 5.85 2.07
C LYS A 72 -20.12 6.58 2.24
N ALA A 73 -19.94 7.29 3.35
CA ALA A 73 -18.67 7.95 3.65
C ALA A 73 -17.53 6.94 3.86
N ALA A 74 -17.80 5.79 4.49
CA ALA A 74 -16.82 4.72 4.66
C ALA A 74 -16.44 4.09 3.29
N GLN A 75 -17.43 3.83 2.42
CA GLN A 75 -17.18 3.36 1.05
C GLN A 75 -16.31 4.34 0.26
N SER A 76 -16.61 5.65 0.33
CA SER A 76 -15.83 6.68 -0.37
C SER A 76 -14.41 6.80 0.15
N ARG A 77 -14.20 6.67 1.48
CA ARG A 77 -12.85 6.64 2.07
C ARG A 77 -12.05 5.45 1.55
N LEU A 78 -12.65 4.26 1.54
CA LEU A 78 -12.00 3.07 1.01
C LEU A 78 -11.68 3.19 -0.48
N LEU A 79 -12.60 3.75 -1.29
CA LEU A 79 -12.36 3.97 -2.72
C LEU A 79 -11.11 4.82 -2.94
N ASN A 80 -10.99 5.93 -2.20
CA ASN A 80 -9.83 6.81 -2.28
C ASN A 80 -8.55 6.11 -1.82
N GLN A 81 -8.60 5.34 -0.75
CA GLN A 81 -7.46 4.55 -0.26
C GLN A 81 -6.98 3.55 -1.32
N LEU A 82 -7.90 2.79 -1.92
CA LEU A 82 -7.54 1.80 -2.95
C LEU A 82 -7.03 2.48 -4.24
N MET A 83 -7.54 3.67 -4.58
CA MET A 83 -6.99 4.47 -5.67
C MET A 83 -5.54 4.90 -5.38
N GLU A 84 -5.24 5.36 -4.17
CA GLU A 84 -3.87 5.68 -3.76
C GLU A 84 -2.95 4.45 -3.79
N GLU A 85 -3.44 3.28 -3.36
CA GLU A 85 -2.70 2.01 -3.50
C GLU A 85 -2.33 1.73 -4.97
N LEU A 86 -3.28 1.88 -5.90
CA LEU A 86 -3.01 1.68 -7.33
C LEU A 86 -1.97 2.67 -7.86
N ILE A 87 -2.03 3.95 -7.44
CA ILE A 87 -1.05 4.96 -7.81
C ILE A 87 0.36 4.57 -7.33
N LEU A 88 0.48 4.12 -6.08
CA LEU A 88 1.76 3.70 -5.50
C LEU A 88 2.31 2.44 -6.20
N LEU A 89 1.44 1.49 -6.55
CA LEU A 89 1.82 0.29 -7.28
C LEU A 89 2.28 0.61 -8.72
N GLU A 90 1.62 1.56 -9.38
CA GLU A 90 2.06 2.03 -10.70
C GLU A 90 3.41 2.73 -10.59
N ARG A 91 3.60 3.56 -9.55
CA ARG A 91 4.87 4.23 -9.28
C ARG A 91 5.99 3.25 -8.96
N ALA A 92 5.71 2.18 -8.19
CA ALA A 92 6.67 1.11 -7.93
C ALA A 92 7.15 0.45 -9.23
N SER A 93 6.23 0.19 -10.16
CA SER A 93 6.59 -0.37 -11.49
C SER A 93 7.47 0.59 -12.30
N GLU A 94 7.17 1.89 -12.31
CA GLU A 94 8.00 2.88 -13.02
C GLU A 94 9.41 3.01 -12.45
N LEU A 95 9.56 2.84 -11.14
CA LEU A 95 10.83 2.95 -10.42
C LEU A 95 11.59 1.62 -10.34
N ASP A 96 11.03 0.54 -10.90
CA ASP A 96 11.56 -0.83 -10.79
C ASP A 96 11.80 -1.27 -9.33
N ILE A 97 10.92 -0.81 -8.42
CA ILE A 97 10.97 -1.18 -7.01
C ILE A 97 10.24 -2.50 -6.81
N SER A 98 10.91 -3.42 -6.12
CA SER A 98 10.35 -4.71 -5.75
C SER A 98 10.64 -5.06 -4.29
N VAL A 99 9.91 -6.06 -3.77
CA VAL A 99 10.13 -6.63 -2.43
C VAL A 99 10.54 -8.08 -2.59
N THR A 100 11.69 -8.43 -2.06
CA THR A 100 12.23 -9.79 -2.10
C THR A 100 11.56 -10.70 -1.06
N GLU A 101 11.60 -12.01 -1.27
CA GLU A 101 11.08 -12.97 -0.28
C GLU A 101 11.81 -12.85 1.07
N SER A 102 13.12 -12.59 1.05
CA SER A 102 13.90 -12.40 2.28
C SER A 102 13.41 -11.19 3.10
N GLU A 103 13.03 -10.09 2.46
CA GLU A 103 12.45 -8.91 3.14
C GLU A 103 11.07 -9.22 3.73
N ILE A 104 10.27 -9.98 3.00
CA ILE A 104 8.96 -10.41 3.48
C ILE A 104 9.11 -11.32 4.70
N ASP A 105 9.98 -12.33 4.62
CA ASP A 105 10.19 -13.28 5.71
C ASP A 105 10.79 -12.60 6.95
N ALA A 106 11.66 -11.60 6.77
CA ALA A 106 12.16 -10.78 7.86
C ALA A 106 11.04 -9.97 8.51
N ALA A 107 10.15 -9.35 7.72
CA ALA A 107 9.01 -8.59 8.22
C ALA A 107 7.98 -9.50 8.93
N VAL A 108 7.69 -10.67 8.36
CA VAL A 108 6.84 -11.70 9.01
C VAL A 108 7.41 -12.06 10.39
N SER A 109 8.71 -12.35 10.45
CA SER A 109 9.39 -12.73 11.69
C SER A 109 9.36 -11.60 12.72
N ALA A 110 9.54 -10.35 12.28
CA ALA A 110 9.46 -9.18 13.15
C ALA A 110 8.06 -9.02 13.75
N ILE A 111 7.02 -9.11 12.90
CA ILE A 111 5.62 -8.98 13.35
C ILE A 111 5.25 -10.11 14.32
N LYS A 112 5.60 -11.36 14.00
CA LYS A 112 5.28 -12.51 14.89
C LYS A 112 5.91 -12.41 16.27
N LYS A 113 7.09 -11.78 16.41
CA LYS A 113 7.74 -11.55 17.71
C LYS A 113 6.93 -10.66 18.65
N ASP A 114 6.05 -9.81 18.14
CA ASP A 114 5.20 -8.93 18.95
C ASP A 114 3.95 -9.65 19.48
N TYR A 115 3.72 -10.90 19.06
CA TYR A 115 2.62 -11.73 19.52
C TYR A 115 3.14 -12.83 20.44
N PRO A 116 2.42 -13.16 21.53
CA PRO A 116 2.65 -14.39 22.28
C PRO A 116 2.49 -15.63 21.38
N ASP A 117 3.05 -16.76 21.82
CA ASP A 117 2.97 -18.02 21.09
C ASP A 117 1.52 -18.33 20.67
N ASP A 118 1.32 -18.72 19.42
CA ASP A 118 0.06 -19.10 18.78
C ASP A 118 -1.02 -17.99 18.64
N VAL A 119 -0.83 -16.81 19.27
CA VAL A 119 -1.84 -15.73 19.20
C VAL A 119 -1.93 -15.13 17.81
N PHE A 120 -0.82 -15.06 17.07
CA PHE A 120 -0.82 -14.54 15.69
C PHE A 120 -1.71 -15.40 14.78
N GLU A 121 -1.53 -16.72 14.79
CA GLU A 121 -2.30 -17.66 13.99
C GLU A 121 -3.78 -17.68 14.39
N GLN A 122 -4.07 -17.62 15.69
CA GLN A 122 -5.44 -17.51 16.21
C GLN A 122 -6.11 -16.23 15.73
N THR A 123 -5.40 -15.10 15.75
CA THR A 123 -5.91 -13.82 15.23
C THR A 123 -6.29 -13.92 13.76
N LEU A 124 -5.46 -14.53 12.94
CA LEU A 124 -5.79 -14.74 11.52
C LEU A 124 -7.05 -15.58 11.34
N LEU A 125 -7.22 -16.63 12.14
CA LEU A 125 -8.41 -17.49 12.12
C LEU A 125 -9.67 -16.73 12.56
N GLU A 126 -9.59 -15.94 13.61
CA GLU A 126 -10.70 -15.11 14.10
C GLU A 126 -11.22 -14.14 13.03
N TYR A 127 -10.31 -13.57 12.23
CA TYR A 127 -10.66 -12.68 11.12
C TYR A 127 -10.93 -13.41 9.80
N ALA A 128 -10.93 -14.75 9.79
CA ALA A 128 -11.10 -15.58 8.59
C ALA A 128 -10.12 -15.20 7.46
N VAL A 129 -8.88 -14.80 7.79
CA VAL A 129 -7.83 -14.43 6.85
C VAL A 129 -6.79 -15.56 6.80
N SER A 130 -6.52 -16.09 5.60
CA SER A 130 -5.43 -17.06 5.43
C SER A 130 -4.07 -16.37 5.60
N PHE A 131 -3.07 -17.11 6.09
CA PHE A 131 -1.70 -16.61 6.19
C PHE A 131 -1.16 -16.10 4.85
N GLU A 132 -1.48 -16.80 3.76
CA GLU A 132 -1.06 -16.40 2.42
C GLU A 132 -1.69 -15.06 2.01
N THR A 133 -2.98 -14.87 2.23
CA THR A 133 -3.66 -13.59 1.97
C THR A 133 -3.06 -12.45 2.79
N TRP A 134 -2.76 -12.72 4.06
CA TRP A 134 -2.10 -11.75 4.94
C TRP A 134 -0.68 -11.43 4.45
N LYS A 135 0.12 -12.44 4.08
CA LYS A 135 1.48 -12.29 3.53
C LYS A 135 1.48 -11.47 2.23
N GLN A 136 0.50 -11.67 1.37
CA GLN A 136 0.30 -10.87 0.15
C GLN A 136 0.03 -9.39 0.48
N ARG A 137 -0.83 -9.12 1.45
CA ARG A 137 -1.09 -7.75 1.93
C ARG A 137 0.15 -7.11 2.54
N LEU A 138 0.93 -7.87 3.31
CA LEU A 138 2.21 -7.41 3.85
C LEU A 138 3.19 -7.04 2.73
N ARG A 139 3.30 -7.87 1.68
CA ARG A 139 4.13 -7.57 0.51
C ARG A 139 3.76 -6.24 -0.15
N LEU A 140 2.47 -6.00 -0.38
CA LEU A 140 1.98 -4.74 -0.96
C LEU A 140 2.32 -3.55 -0.06
N ARG A 141 2.13 -3.68 1.24
CA ARG A 141 2.48 -2.64 2.20
C ARG A 141 3.97 -2.31 2.16
N LEU A 142 4.85 -3.32 2.21
CA LEU A 142 6.29 -3.13 2.14
C LEU A 142 6.72 -2.47 0.81
N LEU A 143 6.07 -2.84 -0.30
CA LEU A 143 6.32 -2.22 -1.59
C LEU A 143 5.98 -0.73 -1.58
N MET A 144 4.80 -0.36 -1.06
CA MET A 144 4.38 1.04 -0.93
C MET A 144 5.29 1.83 0.02
N GLU A 145 5.68 1.24 1.15
CA GLU A 145 6.63 1.84 2.09
C GLU A 145 7.98 2.14 1.41
N LYS A 146 8.51 1.23 0.60
CA LYS A 146 9.75 1.45 -0.18
C LYS A 146 9.62 2.61 -1.18
N VAL A 147 8.49 2.70 -1.88
CA VAL A 147 8.23 3.81 -2.82
C VAL A 147 8.21 5.14 -2.07
N VAL A 148 7.49 5.21 -0.97
CA VAL A 148 7.39 6.42 -0.13
C VAL A 148 8.75 6.80 0.43
N GLU A 149 9.50 5.83 0.96
CA GLU A 149 10.84 6.07 1.49
C GLU A 149 11.78 6.60 0.41
N GLN A 150 11.81 5.98 -0.76
CA GLN A 150 12.69 6.41 -1.86
C GLN A 150 12.35 7.80 -2.38
N GLU A 151 11.07 8.12 -2.53
CA GLU A 151 10.60 9.39 -3.11
C GLU A 151 10.58 10.55 -2.12
N LEU A 152 10.36 10.27 -0.81
CA LEU A 152 10.19 11.32 0.20
C LEU A 152 11.36 11.45 1.18
N LYS A 153 12.38 10.61 1.10
CA LYS A 153 13.52 10.60 2.03
C LYS A 153 14.11 11.99 2.26
N ASP A 154 14.33 12.76 1.20
CA ASP A 154 14.96 14.08 1.28
C ASP A 154 14.01 15.17 1.82
N TYR A 155 12.69 14.97 1.65
CA TYR A 155 11.68 15.92 2.11
C TYR A 155 11.39 15.82 3.61
N ILE A 156 11.70 14.67 4.25
CA ILE A 156 11.45 14.42 5.67
C ILE A 156 12.66 14.81 6.55
N SER A 157 13.73 15.29 5.95
CA SER A 157 14.89 15.77 6.72
C SER A 157 14.52 16.96 7.60
N ILE A 158 14.96 16.94 8.88
CA ILE A 158 14.66 17.97 9.86
C ILE A 158 15.90 18.85 10.03
N THR A 159 15.73 20.15 9.79
CA THR A 159 16.77 21.16 10.00
C THR A 159 16.59 21.87 11.35
N ALA A 160 17.63 22.52 11.85
CA ALA A 160 17.55 23.36 13.05
C ALA A 160 16.48 24.47 12.89
N LYS A 161 16.32 25.03 11.69
CA LYS A 161 15.28 26.01 11.38
C LYS A 161 13.88 25.44 11.54
N ASP A 162 13.64 24.20 11.11
CA ASP A 162 12.35 23.55 11.27
C ASP A 162 11.99 23.38 12.73
N ILE A 163 12.98 22.98 13.57
CA ILE A 163 12.77 22.82 15.02
C ILE A 163 12.40 24.16 15.66
N LEU A 164 13.13 25.23 15.34
CA LEU A 164 12.85 26.57 15.88
C LEU A 164 11.46 27.06 15.46
N SER A 165 11.10 26.93 14.17
CA SER A 165 9.82 27.36 13.65
C SER A 165 8.65 26.58 14.29
N TYR A 166 8.83 25.26 14.49
CA TYR A 166 7.85 24.41 15.12
C TYR A 166 7.67 24.74 16.61
N TYR A 167 8.79 24.99 17.31
CA TYR A 167 8.76 25.44 18.71
C TYR A 167 8.00 26.77 18.87
N ASP A 168 8.32 27.76 18.03
CA ASP A 168 7.66 29.07 18.07
C ASP A 168 6.15 28.95 17.79
N ALA A 169 5.75 28.13 16.84
CA ALA A 169 4.36 27.97 16.46
C ALA A 169 3.50 27.24 17.51
N TYR A 170 4.03 26.22 18.16
CA TYR A 170 3.24 25.30 18.96
C TYR A 170 3.52 25.34 20.46
N TYR A 171 4.71 25.77 20.89
CA TYR A 171 5.13 25.69 22.29
C TYR A 171 5.35 27.06 22.95
N ARG A 172 5.74 28.08 22.19
CA ARG A 172 6.07 29.41 22.78
C ARG A 172 4.91 30.06 23.53
N SER A 173 3.68 29.85 23.10
CA SER A 173 2.48 30.46 23.68
C SER A 173 1.76 29.59 24.72
N LYS A 174 2.21 28.36 24.96
CA LYS A 174 1.56 27.44 25.90
C LYS A 174 2.36 27.37 27.19
N PRO A 175 1.77 27.71 28.37
CA PRO A 175 2.45 27.49 29.66
C PRO A 175 2.62 25.98 29.84
N GLN A 176 3.85 25.50 29.72
CA GLN A 176 4.15 24.09 29.94
C GLN A 176 4.32 23.81 31.43
N LYS A 177 3.57 22.82 31.93
CA LYS A 177 3.92 22.12 33.16
C LYS A 177 5.29 21.49 32.93
N ALA A 178 6.22 21.74 33.87
CA ALA A 178 7.62 21.31 33.82
C ALA A 178 7.76 19.83 33.41
N GLN A 179 7.96 19.59 32.13
CA GLN A 179 8.46 18.32 31.61
C GLN A 179 9.97 18.43 31.48
N ASP A 180 10.67 17.31 31.68
CA ASP A 180 12.11 17.23 31.48
C ASP A 180 12.47 17.76 30.08
N PRO A 181 13.34 18.81 29.96
CA PRO A 181 13.68 19.43 28.68
C PRO A 181 14.23 18.45 27.64
N LYS A 182 14.87 17.37 28.07
CA LYS A 182 15.45 16.35 27.19
C LYS A 182 14.35 15.52 26.54
N ASN A 183 13.39 15.08 27.30
CA ASN A 183 12.23 14.31 26.81
C ASN A 183 11.33 15.16 25.91
N MET A 184 11.20 16.47 26.21
CA MET A 184 10.44 17.41 25.37
C MET A 184 11.05 17.58 23.99
N ASN A 185 12.38 17.67 23.87
CA ASN A 185 13.04 17.80 22.57
C ASN A 185 12.84 16.56 21.69
N GLU A 186 12.94 15.37 22.26
CA GLU A 186 12.72 14.11 21.50
C GLU A 186 11.28 14.02 21.00
N VAL A 187 10.29 14.27 21.85
CA VAL A 187 8.86 14.27 21.48
C VAL A 187 8.57 15.33 20.40
N MET A 188 9.14 16.52 20.53
CA MET A 188 8.97 17.60 19.57
C MET A 188 9.57 17.24 18.20
N VAL A 189 10.76 16.67 18.15
CA VAL A 189 11.41 16.24 16.91
C VAL A 189 10.61 15.14 16.23
N GLU A 190 10.07 14.20 17.00
CA GLU A 190 9.22 13.13 16.47
C GLU A 190 7.91 13.68 15.89
N GLN A 191 7.23 14.57 16.61
CA GLN A 191 6.02 15.22 16.12
C GLN A 191 6.28 16.03 14.85
N LEU A 192 7.38 16.77 14.82
CA LEU A 192 7.78 17.55 13.64
C LEU A 192 8.07 16.63 12.44
N ARG A 193 8.78 15.51 12.67
CA ARG A 193 9.07 14.53 11.62
C ARG A 193 7.78 13.96 11.03
N ARG A 194 6.87 13.54 11.90
CA ARG A 194 5.56 13.05 11.46
C ARG A 194 4.80 14.09 10.65
N LYS A 195 4.72 15.32 11.13
CA LYS A 195 4.04 16.41 10.41
C LYS A 195 4.66 16.67 9.04
N LYS A 196 5.99 16.75 8.94
CA LYS A 196 6.69 16.94 7.66
C LYS A 196 6.44 15.77 6.70
N ALA A 197 6.42 14.54 7.22
CA ALA A 197 6.12 13.36 6.43
C ALA A 197 4.69 13.40 5.88
N GLU A 198 3.70 13.75 6.71
CA GLU A 198 2.29 13.88 6.31
C GLU A 198 2.11 14.97 5.24
N ASP A 199 2.74 16.15 5.45
CA ASP A 199 2.64 17.26 4.51
C ASP A 199 3.35 16.93 3.18
N ALA A 200 4.54 16.34 3.23
CA ALA A 200 5.29 15.91 2.04
C ALA A 200 4.52 14.82 1.27
N TYR A 201 3.97 13.83 1.96
CA TYR A 201 3.16 12.77 1.36
C TYR A 201 1.94 13.33 0.64
N ARG A 202 1.18 14.23 1.27
CA ARG A 202 -0.03 14.83 0.70
C ARG A 202 0.25 15.58 -0.60
N GLU A 203 1.29 16.39 -0.63
CA GLU A 203 1.70 17.13 -1.83
C GLU A 203 2.23 16.21 -2.93
N TRP A 204 2.97 15.19 -2.55
CA TRP A 204 3.53 14.23 -3.48
C TRP A 204 2.46 13.33 -4.12
N ILE A 205 1.54 12.75 -3.32
CA ILE A 205 0.47 11.92 -3.85
C ILE A 205 -0.45 12.71 -4.79
N LYS A 206 -0.71 13.99 -4.48
CA LYS A 206 -1.46 14.88 -5.36
C LYS A 206 -0.75 15.11 -6.70
N LYS A 207 0.58 15.23 -6.70
CA LYS A 207 1.37 15.32 -7.93
C LYS A 207 1.27 14.02 -8.76
N LEU A 208 1.34 12.87 -8.09
CA LEU A 208 1.17 11.57 -8.77
C LEU A 208 -0.24 11.39 -9.33
N GLN A 209 -1.28 11.83 -8.62
CA GLN A 209 -2.66 11.84 -9.14
C GLN A 209 -2.79 12.67 -10.41
N GLY A 210 -2.10 13.80 -10.51
CA GLY A 210 -2.07 14.61 -11.73
C GLY A 210 -1.20 14.04 -12.87
N ARG A 211 -0.31 13.08 -12.55
CA ARG A 211 0.59 12.45 -13.52
C ARG A 211 -0.04 11.24 -14.21
N TYR A 212 -0.84 10.47 -13.51
CA TYR A 212 -1.45 9.26 -14.04
C TYR A 212 -2.84 9.54 -14.63
N SER A 213 -3.20 8.78 -15.68
CA SER A 213 -4.58 8.69 -16.11
C SER A 213 -5.36 7.88 -15.07
N ILE A 214 -6.31 8.53 -14.42
CA ILE A 214 -7.19 7.93 -13.41
C ILE A 214 -8.60 7.94 -13.95
N GLU A 215 -9.19 6.75 -14.06
CA GLU A 215 -10.56 6.56 -14.48
C GLU A 215 -11.36 5.89 -13.38
N ILE A 216 -12.50 6.47 -13.01
CA ILE A 216 -13.49 5.85 -12.13
C ILE A 216 -14.71 5.52 -12.95
N ASN A 217 -15.15 4.26 -12.95
CA ASN A 217 -16.39 3.84 -13.58
C ASN A 217 -17.58 4.31 -12.74
N THR A 218 -18.13 5.45 -13.10
CA THR A 218 -19.23 6.11 -12.37
C THR A 218 -20.44 5.22 -12.25
N GLU A 219 -20.79 4.46 -13.31
CA GLU A 219 -21.93 3.56 -13.31
C GLU A 219 -21.75 2.42 -12.28
N GLN A 220 -20.57 1.80 -12.24
CA GLN A 220 -20.25 0.77 -11.26
C GLN A 220 -20.22 1.33 -9.83
N TRP A 221 -19.68 2.55 -9.68
CA TRP A 221 -19.65 3.21 -8.39
C TRP A 221 -21.05 3.53 -7.85
N GLU A 222 -21.92 4.09 -8.69
CA GLU A 222 -23.32 4.38 -8.33
C GLU A 222 -24.09 3.11 -7.93
N ARG A 223 -23.85 1.98 -8.59
CA ARG A 223 -24.43 0.68 -8.20
C ARG A 223 -23.95 0.24 -6.81
N ILE A 224 -22.70 0.51 -6.47
CA ILE A 224 -22.13 0.13 -5.15
C ILE A 224 -22.70 0.99 -4.03
N ILE A 225 -22.78 2.30 -4.20
CA ILE A 225 -23.26 3.23 -3.16
C ILE A 225 -24.78 3.30 -3.06
N GLY A 226 -25.49 2.81 -4.05
CA GLY A 226 -26.95 2.76 -4.12
C GLY A 226 -27.58 1.44 -3.65
N SER A 227 -26.74 0.42 -3.37
CA SER A 227 -27.18 -0.94 -2.96
C SER A 227 -27.34 -1.10 -1.44
#